data_d4b85b38c12469dd66a3669fe3894cd0
#
_entry.id   d4b85b38c12469dd66a3669fe3894cd0
#
_cell.length_a   1.000
_cell.length_b   1.000
_cell.length_c   1.000
_cell.angle_alpha   90.00
_cell.angle_beta   90.00
_cell.angle_gamma   90.00
#
_symmetry.space_group_name_H-M   'P 1'
#
loop_
_entity.id
_entity.type
_entity.pdbx_description
1 polymer ?
#
loop_
_entity_poly.entity_id
_entity_poly.type
_entity_poly.pdbx_seq_one_letter_code
_entity_poly.pdbx_strand_id
1 'polypeptide(L)'
;IDGTKEFIKRNGEFTVNIALIENNKPVIGVVLAPASGALYFSEKNIGAFKSIVNLDFINPENLLAEALPLPLNHKNQTFTVVASRSHLSKETEAYVENLRTKHGEVKFISIGSSLKLCMVAEGKANCYPRFAPTMEWDTAAGQAICEAAGFQVIDFKTKKSMKYNREQLLNNWFTVL
;
A
#
# COMPACT_ATOMS: atom_id res chain seq x y z
N ILE A 1 -3.31 -0.33 -14.69
CA ILE A 1 -2.76 -1.56 -14.09
C ILE A 1 -1.37 -1.23 -13.57
N ASP A 2 -1.15 -1.45 -12.26
CA ASP A 2 0.18 -1.41 -11.64
C ASP A 2 0.74 -2.84 -11.55
N GLY A 3 2.06 -3.00 -11.73
CA GLY A 3 2.71 -4.30 -11.74
C GLY A 3 2.77 -4.96 -13.13
N THR A 4 3.08 -4.22 -14.18
CA THR A 4 3.20 -4.76 -15.55
C THR A 4 4.16 -5.96 -15.64
N LYS A 5 5.28 -5.93 -14.90
CA LYS A 5 6.23 -7.07 -14.85
C LYS A 5 5.59 -8.31 -14.20
N GLU A 6 4.80 -8.13 -13.17
CA GLU A 6 4.07 -9.17 -12.47
C GLU A 6 2.95 -9.74 -13.33
N PHE A 7 2.26 -8.87 -14.09
CA PHE A 7 1.26 -9.28 -15.07
C PHE A 7 1.86 -10.16 -16.18
N ILE A 8 2.99 -9.73 -16.77
CA ILE A 8 3.70 -10.51 -17.79
C ILE A 8 4.19 -11.86 -17.24
N LYS A 9 4.69 -11.89 -16.00
CA LYS A 9 5.12 -13.12 -15.32
C LYS A 9 3.98 -14.01 -14.86
N ARG A 10 2.74 -13.54 -14.93
CA ARG A 10 1.53 -14.27 -14.49
C ARG A 10 1.60 -14.74 -13.02
N ASN A 11 2.24 -13.97 -12.15
CA ASN A 11 2.35 -14.31 -10.72
C ASN A 11 1.18 -13.79 -9.88
N GLY A 12 0.22 -13.08 -10.48
CA GLY A 12 -0.97 -12.57 -9.81
C GLY A 12 -0.77 -11.31 -8.96
N GLU A 13 0.43 -10.78 -8.87
CA GLU A 13 0.77 -9.63 -8.02
C GLU A 13 0.61 -8.28 -8.76
N PHE A 14 -0.41 -8.12 -9.56
CA PHE A 14 -0.75 -6.87 -10.25
C PHE A 14 -2.08 -6.32 -9.72
N THR A 15 -2.27 -5.01 -9.83
CA THR A 15 -3.43 -4.33 -9.25
C THR A 15 -4.06 -3.31 -10.20
N VAL A 16 -5.34 -3.04 -9.96
CA VAL A 16 -6.06 -1.88 -10.48
C VAL A 16 -6.21 -0.88 -9.34
N ASN A 17 -5.75 0.36 -9.55
CA ASN A 17 -5.74 1.41 -8.54
C ASN A 17 -6.62 2.58 -8.99
N ILE A 18 -7.54 3.02 -8.14
CA ILE A 18 -8.41 4.18 -8.37
C ILE A 18 -8.38 5.03 -7.10
N ALA A 19 -8.17 6.35 -7.25
CA ALA A 19 -8.19 7.27 -6.13
C ALA A 19 -8.95 8.56 -6.49
N LEU A 20 -9.68 9.09 -5.52
CA LEU A 20 -10.21 10.45 -5.58
C LEU A 20 -9.27 11.38 -4.81
N ILE A 21 -8.84 12.45 -5.46
CA ILE A 21 -7.95 13.46 -4.87
C ILE A 21 -8.71 14.76 -4.65
N GLU A 22 -8.73 15.23 -3.41
CA GLU A 22 -9.27 16.54 -3.04
C GLU A 22 -8.21 17.37 -2.32
N ASN A 23 -8.00 18.61 -2.74
CA ASN A 23 -7.02 19.52 -2.15
C ASN A 23 -5.63 18.87 -2.01
N ASN A 24 -5.16 18.21 -3.06
CA ASN A 24 -3.89 17.47 -3.14
C ASN A 24 -3.75 16.27 -2.17
N LYS A 25 -4.85 15.76 -1.61
CA LYS A 25 -4.86 14.61 -0.71
C LYS A 25 -5.77 13.52 -1.24
N PRO A 26 -5.41 12.25 -1.10
CA PRO A 26 -6.30 11.17 -1.47
C PRO A 26 -7.39 11.03 -0.38
N VAL A 27 -8.65 11.03 -0.79
CA VAL A 27 -9.81 10.94 0.11
C VAL A 27 -10.58 9.64 -0.05
N ILE A 28 -10.54 9.04 -1.25
CA ILE A 28 -11.05 7.70 -1.52
C ILE A 28 -9.95 6.91 -2.21
N GLY A 29 -9.79 5.66 -1.83
CA GLY A 29 -8.88 4.72 -2.47
C GLY A 29 -9.51 3.37 -2.70
N VAL A 30 -9.27 2.81 -3.88
CA VAL A 30 -9.65 1.44 -4.25
C VAL A 30 -8.45 0.76 -4.88
N VAL A 31 -8.09 -0.39 -4.36
CA VAL A 31 -7.05 -1.28 -4.92
C VAL A 31 -7.63 -2.67 -5.06
N LEU A 32 -7.70 -3.15 -6.28
CA LEU A 32 -8.13 -4.52 -6.59
C LEU A 32 -6.94 -5.33 -7.10
N ALA A 33 -6.74 -6.50 -6.54
CA ALA A 33 -5.85 -7.54 -7.07
C ALA A 33 -6.67 -8.58 -7.84
N PRO A 34 -6.84 -8.47 -9.17
CA PRO A 34 -7.79 -9.28 -9.92
C PRO A 34 -7.53 -10.78 -9.83
N ALA A 35 -6.27 -11.19 -9.74
CA ALA A 35 -5.91 -12.61 -9.70
C ALA A 35 -6.37 -13.33 -8.42
N SER A 36 -6.51 -12.60 -7.32
CA SER A 36 -6.92 -13.15 -6.02
C SER A 36 -8.31 -12.72 -5.58
N GLY A 37 -8.93 -11.77 -6.29
CA GLY A 37 -10.17 -11.13 -5.89
C GLY A 37 -10.03 -10.22 -4.66
N ALA A 38 -8.81 -9.98 -4.15
CA ALA A 38 -8.60 -9.13 -2.99
C ALA A 38 -8.89 -7.67 -3.36
N LEU A 39 -9.90 -7.09 -2.73
CA LEU A 39 -10.34 -5.72 -2.89
C LEU A 39 -10.08 -4.97 -1.59
N TYR A 40 -9.35 -3.87 -1.68
CA TYR A 40 -9.12 -2.91 -0.60
C TYR A 40 -9.76 -1.59 -1.00
N PHE A 41 -10.47 -0.98 -0.08
CA PHE A 41 -11.10 0.30 -0.33
C PHE A 41 -11.21 1.13 0.94
N SER A 42 -11.28 2.44 0.75
CA SER A 42 -11.35 3.38 1.87
C SER A 42 -12.06 4.66 1.49
N GLU A 43 -12.64 5.27 2.52
CA GLU A 43 -13.08 6.66 2.49
C GLU A 43 -12.58 7.34 3.77
N LYS A 44 -12.05 8.56 3.65
CA LYS A 44 -11.33 9.31 4.69
C LYS A 44 -12.12 9.46 5.97
N ASN A 45 -13.28 9.47 6.17
CA ASN A 45 -13.98 9.63 7.45
C ASN A 45 -14.76 8.38 7.87
N ILE A 46 -14.69 7.34 7.06
CA ILE A 46 -15.41 6.08 7.26
C ILE A 46 -14.45 4.98 7.70
N GLY A 47 -13.25 4.93 7.09
CA GLY A 47 -12.24 3.94 7.40
C GLY A 47 -11.74 3.21 6.17
N ALA A 48 -10.94 2.19 6.40
CA ALA A 48 -10.41 1.30 5.38
C ALA A 48 -10.92 -0.12 5.58
N PHE A 49 -11.14 -0.82 4.48
CA PHE A 49 -11.78 -2.14 4.45
C PHE A 49 -11.12 -3.06 3.46
N LYS A 50 -11.28 -4.36 3.69
CA LYS A 50 -10.88 -5.43 2.78
C LYS A 50 -12.03 -6.40 2.55
N SER A 51 -12.21 -6.82 1.31
CA SER A 51 -13.08 -7.94 0.93
C SER A 51 -12.37 -8.87 -0.04
N ILE A 52 -12.89 -10.09 -0.20
CA ILE A 52 -12.55 -10.98 -1.31
C ILE A 52 -13.78 -11.05 -2.19
N VAL A 53 -13.64 -10.59 -3.42
CA VAL A 53 -14.77 -10.49 -4.37
C VAL A 53 -14.66 -11.53 -5.48
N ASN A 54 -15.79 -12.04 -5.89
CA ASN A 54 -15.91 -12.77 -7.14
C ASN A 54 -16.10 -11.74 -8.28
N LEU A 55 -15.14 -11.69 -9.22
CA LEU A 55 -15.14 -10.68 -10.30
C LEU A 55 -16.29 -10.89 -11.32
N ASP A 56 -16.84 -12.09 -11.42
CA ASP A 56 -17.97 -12.37 -12.29
C ASP A 56 -19.30 -11.84 -11.72
N PHE A 57 -19.32 -11.61 -10.40
CA PHE A 57 -20.50 -11.11 -9.71
C PHE A 57 -20.12 -10.31 -8.46
N ILE A 58 -20.20 -8.98 -8.54
CA ILE A 58 -20.01 -8.08 -7.39
C ILE A 58 -21.36 -7.43 -7.07
N ASN A 59 -21.84 -7.60 -5.84
CA ASN A 59 -22.97 -6.84 -5.33
C ASN A 59 -22.47 -5.66 -4.50
N PRO A 60 -22.50 -4.42 -5.01
CA PRO A 60 -21.98 -3.26 -4.29
C PRO A 60 -22.73 -2.95 -2.98
N GLU A 61 -24.01 -3.27 -2.90
CA GLU A 61 -24.85 -2.99 -1.73
C GLU A 61 -24.42 -3.78 -0.50
N ASN A 62 -23.94 -5.01 -0.70
CA ASN A 62 -23.50 -5.89 0.38
C ASN A 62 -22.00 -5.74 0.67
N LEU A 63 -21.25 -5.11 -0.22
CA LEU A 63 -19.78 -5.08 -0.16
C LEU A 63 -19.26 -4.53 1.16
N LEU A 64 -19.81 -3.43 1.64
CA LEU A 64 -19.38 -2.81 2.90
C LEU A 64 -19.78 -3.63 4.12
N ALA A 65 -20.96 -4.26 4.09
CA ALA A 65 -21.45 -5.07 5.21
C ALA A 65 -20.62 -6.36 5.40
N GLU A 66 -20.05 -6.89 4.31
CA GLU A 66 -19.28 -8.13 4.31
C GLU A 66 -17.75 -7.87 4.43
N ALA A 67 -17.31 -6.61 4.31
CA ALA A 67 -15.91 -6.26 4.34
C ALA A 67 -15.33 -6.24 5.76
N LEU A 68 -14.08 -6.64 5.86
CA LEU A 68 -13.32 -6.61 7.10
C LEU A 68 -12.70 -5.22 7.30
N PRO A 69 -12.92 -4.56 8.45
CA PRO A 69 -12.26 -3.29 8.75
C PRO A 69 -10.75 -3.48 8.93
N LEU A 70 -9.98 -2.49 8.48
CA LEU A 70 -8.51 -2.47 8.59
C LEU A 70 -8.08 -1.53 9.73
N PRO A 71 -6.93 -1.82 10.39
CA PRO A 71 -6.10 -2.99 10.20
C PRO A 71 -6.71 -4.26 10.78
N LEU A 72 -6.39 -5.41 10.18
CA LEU A 72 -6.72 -6.70 10.77
C LEU A 72 -5.83 -6.94 11.99
N ASN A 73 -6.36 -7.63 13.01
CA ASN A 73 -5.62 -7.94 14.24
C ASN A 73 -4.53 -9.00 14.00
N HIS A 74 -3.45 -8.61 13.33
CA HIS A 74 -2.26 -9.44 13.21
C HIS A 74 -1.30 -9.13 14.37
N LYS A 75 -1.11 -10.09 15.27
CA LYS A 75 -0.04 -10.02 16.28
C LYS A 75 1.29 -10.38 15.61
N ASN A 76 1.89 -9.44 14.89
CA ASN A 76 3.25 -9.63 14.39
C ASN A 76 4.21 -9.63 15.59
N GLN A 77 4.76 -10.79 15.90
CA GLN A 77 5.79 -10.91 16.96
C GLN A 77 7.14 -10.33 16.51
N THR A 78 7.40 -10.30 15.22
CA THR A 78 8.64 -9.79 14.62
C THR A 78 8.34 -8.59 13.75
N PHE A 79 9.14 -7.54 13.86
CA PHE A 79 9.00 -6.35 13.00
C PHE A 79 9.16 -6.73 11.53
N THR A 80 8.14 -6.47 10.74
CA THR A 80 8.05 -6.94 9.35
C THR A 80 8.11 -5.77 8.38
N VAL A 81 9.05 -5.80 7.44
CA VAL A 81 9.20 -4.84 6.35
C VAL A 81 8.73 -5.48 5.05
N VAL A 82 7.83 -4.80 4.34
CA VAL A 82 7.51 -5.18 2.96
C VAL A 82 8.36 -4.37 1.99
N ALA A 83 8.97 -5.03 1.02
CA ALA A 83 9.84 -4.40 0.02
C ALA A 83 9.60 -4.95 -1.39
N SER A 84 10.13 -4.28 -2.40
CA SER A 84 10.09 -4.77 -3.78
C SER A 84 11.11 -5.89 -3.98
N ARG A 85 10.71 -6.95 -4.68
CA ARG A 85 11.60 -8.08 -5.06
C ARG A 85 12.78 -7.64 -5.92
N SER A 86 12.57 -6.61 -6.73
CA SER A 86 13.49 -6.21 -7.80
C SER A 86 14.35 -4.98 -7.45
N HIS A 87 14.15 -4.35 -6.31
CA HIS A 87 14.73 -3.04 -5.99
C HIS A 87 15.08 -2.91 -4.50
N LEU A 88 15.92 -3.82 -3.99
CA LEU A 88 16.66 -3.55 -2.77
C LEU A 88 17.81 -2.61 -3.14
N SER A 89 17.59 -1.30 -2.96
CA SER A 89 18.66 -0.32 -3.12
C SER A 89 19.52 -0.27 -1.85
N LYS A 90 20.75 0.25 -1.98
CA LYS A 90 21.63 0.46 -0.82
C LYS A 90 20.97 1.31 0.27
N GLU A 91 20.14 2.27 -0.14
CA GLU A 91 19.39 3.12 0.78
C GLU A 91 18.32 2.34 1.54
N THR A 92 17.64 1.40 0.87
CA THR A 92 16.69 0.50 1.52
C THR A 92 17.39 -0.41 2.52
N GLU A 93 18.55 -0.95 2.16
CA GLU A 93 19.34 -1.80 3.06
C GLU A 93 19.80 -1.02 4.30
N ALA A 94 20.35 0.19 4.12
CA ALA A 94 20.75 1.06 5.23
C ALA A 94 19.57 1.43 6.14
N TYR A 95 18.41 1.72 5.56
CA TYR A 95 17.19 2.00 6.33
C TYR A 95 16.76 0.81 7.18
N VAL A 96 16.80 -0.38 6.61
CA VAL A 96 16.44 -1.62 7.33
C VAL A 96 17.44 -1.94 8.41
N GLU A 97 18.72 -1.68 8.23
CA GLU A 97 19.73 -1.87 9.29
C GLU A 97 19.44 -0.96 10.51
N ASN A 98 19.00 0.28 10.27
CA ASN A 98 18.52 1.14 11.34
C ASN A 98 17.26 0.57 12.05
N LEU A 99 16.37 -0.09 11.32
CA LEU A 99 15.21 -0.76 11.92
C LEU A 99 15.64 -1.96 12.78
N ARG A 100 16.64 -2.73 12.34
CA ARG A 100 17.20 -3.84 13.14
C ARG A 100 17.79 -3.36 14.45
N THR A 101 18.49 -2.22 14.42
CA THR A 101 19.04 -1.61 15.65
C THR A 101 17.94 -1.24 16.66
N LYS A 102 16.75 -0.84 16.17
CA LYS A 102 15.63 -0.40 17.02
C LYS A 102 14.73 -1.55 17.48
N HIS A 103 14.49 -2.54 16.63
CA HIS A 103 13.47 -3.56 16.82
C HIS A 103 14.03 -4.98 16.99
N GLY A 104 15.35 -5.17 16.86
CA GLY A 104 15.98 -6.48 16.84
C GLY A 104 15.80 -7.18 15.50
N GLU A 105 15.26 -8.38 15.50
CA GLU A 105 15.00 -9.13 14.27
C GLU A 105 13.98 -8.42 13.38
N VAL A 106 14.31 -8.29 12.09
CA VAL A 106 13.43 -7.72 11.07
C VAL A 106 13.17 -8.74 9.98
N LYS A 107 11.91 -9.11 9.82
CA LYS A 107 11.44 -10.01 8.76
C LYS A 107 11.16 -9.24 7.48
N PHE A 108 11.44 -9.87 6.34
CA PHE A 108 11.11 -9.32 5.02
C PHE A 108 9.98 -10.08 4.34
N ILE A 109 9.06 -9.31 3.77
CA ILE A 109 8.06 -9.82 2.83
C ILE A 109 8.28 -9.11 1.48
N SER A 110 8.23 -9.89 0.40
CA SER A 110 8.38 -9.34 -0.95
C SER A 110 7.13 -9.62 -1.77
N ILE A 111 6.51 -8.55 -2.25
CA ILE A 111 5.29 -8.60 -3.08
C ILE A 111 5.34 -7.50 -4.14
N GLY A 112 4.64 -7.71 -5.27
CA GLY A 112 4.55 -6.75 -6.38
C GLY A 112 3.55 -5.61 -6.14
N SER A 113 3.52 -4.65 -7.04
CA SER A 113 2.53 -3.55 -7.18
C SER A 113 2.22 -2.76 -5.90
N SER A 114 1.08 -2.08 -5.88
CA SER A 114 0.50 -1.37 -4.72
C SER A 114 0.07 -2.29 -3.58
N LEU A 115 0.11 -3.63 -3.75
CA LEU A 115 -0.14 -4.59 -2.67
C LEU A 115 0.78 -4.37 -1.46
N LYS A 116 1.95 -3.77 -1.63
CA LYS A 116 2.84 -3.40 -0.52
C LYS A 116 2.19 -2.40 0.45
N LEU A 117 1.48 -1.40 -0.08
CA LEU A 117 0.69 -0.46 0.72
C LEU A 117 -0.46 -1.19 1.44
N CYS A 118 -1.16 -2.06 0.71
CA CYS A 118 -2.25 -2.86 1.27
C CYS A 118 -1.78 -3.78 2.41
N MET A 119 -0.57 -4.35 2.33
CA MET A 119 -0.02 -5.19 3.40
C MET A 119 0.25 -4.41 4.69
N VAL A 120 0.68 -3.15 4.58
CA VAL A 120 0.82 -2.28 5.76
C VAL A 120 -0.56 -1.93 6.30
N ALA A 121 -1.50 -1.52 5.45
CA ALA A 121 -2.87 -1.21 5.85
C ALA A 121 -3.59 -2.40 6.51
N GLU A 122 -3.28 -3.64 6.08
CA GLU A 122 -3.78 -4.88 6.72
C GLU A 122 -3.15 -5.15 8.10
N GLY A 123 -2.02 -4.53 8.41
CA GLY A 123 -1.20 -4.88 9.59
C GLY A 123 -0.31 -6.11 9.42
N LYS A 124 -0.19 -6.66 8.20
CA LYS A 124 0.72 -7.77 7.89
C LYS A 124 2.18 -7.35 7.82
N ALA A 125 2.44 -6.08 7.53
CA ALA A 125 3.76 -5.47 7.60
C ALA A 125 3.72 -4.21 8.45
N ASN A 126 4.81 -3.92 9.13
CA ASN A 126 4.95 -2.74 9.98
C ASN A 126 5.49 -1.53 9.22
N CYS A 127 6.19 -1.77 8.10
CA CYS A 127 6.82 -0.71 7.35
C CYS A 127 6.97 -1.06 5.86
N TYR A 128 6.82 -0.05 5.01
CA TYR A 128 7.18 -0.11 3.60
C TYR A 128 8.07 1.09 3.21
N PRO A 129 9.40 0.92 3.19
CA PRO A 129 10.29 1.92 2.61
C PRO A 129 10.28 1.82 1.08
N ARG A 130 10.12 2.94 0.40
CA ARG A 130 10.19 3.02 -1.06
C ARG A 130 11.22 4.08 -1.49
N PHE A 131 12.45 3.64 -1.72
CA PHE A 131 13.58 4.47 -2.17
C PHE A 131 13.93 4.16 -3.63
N ALA A 132 12.88 4.16 -4.47
CA ALA A 132 12.97 4.01 -5.91
C ALA A 132 11.79 4.74 -6.56
N PRO A 133 11.89 5.12 -7.85
CA PRO A 133 10.84 5.87 -8.54
C PRO A 133 9.47 5.19 -8.51
N THR A 134 8.42 5.98 -8.32
CA THR A 134 7.01 5.64 -8.51
C THR A 134 6.28 6.87 -9.01
N MET A 135 5.13 6.66 -9.63
CA MET A 135 4.27 7.74 -10.09
C MET A 135 3.10 7.94 -9.10
N GLU A 136 2.44 9.09 -9.18
CA GLU A 136 1.29 9.39 -8.32
C GLU A 136 0.19 8.32 -8.39
N TRP A 137 -0.09 7.79 -9.56
CA TRP A 137 -1.12 6.76 -9.76
C TRP A 137 -0.75 5.38 -9.19
N ASP A 138 0.53 5.14 -8.89
CA ASP A 138 0.97 3.91 -8.21
C ASP A 138 0.69 3.94 -6.71
N THR A 139 0.51 5.13 -6.13
CA THR A 139 0.51 5.31 -4.68
C THR A 139 -0.76 5.93 -4.10
N ALA A 140 -1.49 6.73 -4.86
CA ALA A 140 -2.60 7.52 -4.35
C ALA A 140 -3.71 6.67 -3.70
N ALA A 141 -4.14 5.59 -4.36
CA ALA A 141 -5.15 4.69 -3.81
C ALA A 141 -4.66 3.98 -2.54
N GLY A 142 -3.43 3.45 -2.59
CA GLY A 142 -2.83 2.78 -1.44
C GLY A 142 -2.61 3.72 -0.26
N GLN A 143 -2.25 5.00 -0.50
CA GLN A 143 -2.13 6.00 0.57
C GLN A 143 -3.48 6.28 1.23
N ALA A 144 -4.55 6.47 0.45
CA ALA A 144 -5.89 6.66 1.01
C ALA A 144 -6.25 5.50 1.95
N ILE A 145 -5.98 4.26 1.54
CA ILE A 145 -6.25 3.06 2.33
C ILE A 145 -5.39 3.03 3.59
N CYS A 146 -4.08 3.30 3.48
CA CYS A 146 -3.17 3.34 4.62
C CYS A 146 -3.59 4.40 5.64
N GLU A 147 -3.86 5.63 5.20
CA GLU A 147 -4.23 6.74 6.09
C GLU A 147 -5.58 6.48 6.78
N ALA A 148 -6.56 5.93 6.06
CA ALA A 148 -7.85 5.55 6.63
C ALA A 148 -7.77 4.35 7.60
N ALA A 149 -6.74 3.50 7.47
CA ALA A 149 -6.42 2.40 8.39
C ALA A 149 -5.56 2.86 9.60
N GLY A 150 -5.21 4.15 9.70
CA GLY A 150 -4.43 4.72 10.81
C GLY A 150 -2.92 4.73 10.61
N PHE A 151 -2.42 4.40 9.43
CA PHE A 151 -1.00 4.47 9.06
C PHE A 151 -0.66 5.80 8.39
N GLN A 152 0.63 6.10 8.27
CA GLN A 152 1.12 7.31 7.64
C GLN A 152 1.95 6.97 6.38
N VAL A 153 1.77 7.74 5.32
CA VAL A 153 2.60 7.68 4.10
C VAL A 153 3.40 8.98 4.00
N ILE A 154 4.66 8.91 4.38
CA ILE A 154 5.52 10.08 4.59
C ILE A 154 6.50 10.24 3.44
N ASP A 155 6.44 11.36 2.76
CA ASP A 155 7.42 11.82 1.78
C ASP A 155 8.78 12.01 2.47
N PHE A 156 9.80 11.33 1.96
CA PHE A 156 11.13 11.30 2.57
C PHE A 156 11.84 12.67 2.51
N LYS A 157 11.54 13.49 1.50
CA LYS A 157 12.14 14.82 1.32
C LYS A 157 11.46 15.86 2.20
N THR A 158 10.13 15.88 2.23
CA THR A 158 9.37 16.92 2.93
C THR A 158 9.05 16.56 4.38
N LYS A 159 9.18 15.28 4.77
CA LYS A 159 8.81 14.74 6.09
C LYS A 159 7.33 14.96 6.43
N LYS A 160 6.49 15.10 5.42
CA LYS A 160 5.03 15.28 5.54
C LYS A 160 4.31 14.21 4.72
N SER A 161 3.00 14.08 4.91
CA SER A 161 2.17 13.22 4.05
C SER A 161 2.35 13.61 2.59
N MET A 162 2.40 12.63 1.71
CA MET A 162 2.55 12.85 0.27
C MET A 162 1.36 13.64 -0.29
N LYS A 163 1.63 14.43 -1.33
CA LYS A 163 0.64 15.25 -2.04
C LYS A 163 0.55 14.82 -3.50
N TYR A 164 -0.62 14.99 -4.08
CA TYR A 164 -0.99 14.58 -5.42
C TYR A 164 -1.49 15.75 -6.27
N ASN A 165 -1.70 15.52 -7.55
CA ASN A 165 -2.03 16.55 -8.56
C ASN A 165 -0.95 17.62 -8.64
N ARG A 166 0.31 17.20 -8.61
CA ARG A 166 1.47 18.09 -8.77
C ARG A 166 1.78 18.25 -10.27
N GLU A 167 2.52 19.29 -10.64
CA GLU A 167 3.04 19.44 -11.99
C GLU A 167 3.96 18.27 -12.40
N GLN A 168 4.84 17.86 -11.50
CA GLN A 168 5.67 16.68 -11.67
C GLN A 168 5.03 15.49 -10.96
N LEU A 169 4.59 14.51 -11.73
CA LEU A 169 3.85 13.34 -11.23
C LEU A 169 4.75 12.23 -10.67
N LEU A 170 6.08 12.38 -10.78
CA LEU A 170 7.05 11.48 -10.17
C LEU A 170 7.09 11.72 -8.65
N ASN A 171 6.92 10.67 -7.88
CA ASN A 171 6.98 10.75 -6.43
C ASN A 171 8.42 10.90 -5.92
N ASN A 172 8.59 11.62 -4.81
CA ASN A 172 9.77 11.48 -3.99
C ASN A 172 9.80 10.06 -3.36
N TRP A 173 10.94 9.69 -2.79
CA TRP A 173 11.01 8.53 -1.92
C TRP A 173 10.06 8.70 -0.74
N PHE A 174 9.51 7.60 -0.24
CA PHE A 174 8.58 7.64 0.87
C PHE A 174 8.71 6.42 1.79
N THR A 175 8.10 6.52 2.96
CA THR A 175 7.94 5.42 3.89
C THR A 175 6.47 5.31 4.31
N VAL A 176 6.00 4.10 4.52
CA VAL A 176 4.70 3.81 5.14
C VAL A 176 4.96 3.20 6.50
N LEU A 177 4.33 3.75 7.53
CA LEU A 177 4.52 3.37 8.94
C LEU A 177 3.18 3.34 9.68
#